data_7047ce97652e515e0d1673b548c36e8a
#
_entry.id   7047ce97652e515e0d1673b548c36e8a
#
_cell.length_a   1.000
_cell.length_b   1.000
_cell.length_c   1.000
_cell.angle_alpha   90.00
_cell.angle_beta   90.00
_cell.angle_gamma   90.00
#
_symmetry.space_group_name_H-M   'P 1'
#
loop_
_entity.id
_entity.type
_entity.pdbx_description
1 polymer ?
#
loop_
_entity_poly.entity_id
_entity_poly.type
_entity_poly.pdbx_seq_one_letter_code
_entity_poly.pdbx_strand_id
1 'polypeptide(L)'
;MRYTILIVTALVFLAACKKDKFTTAPQIKYKSLSHNLVDLSPTSAVPVFTLHITDAEGDLGISGNDVAWVYMKNLLTNKFDSVPFPDLQTAAKTNFEADIDVTIDKVLDCRPVPGNLLHTDTLYFEFYVKDFAKNKSNVITTPEPVYFICR
;
A
#
# COMPACT_ATOMS: atom_id res chain seq x y z
N MET A 1 51.52 -6.85 6.43
CA MET A 1 50.55 -6.89 7.54
C MET A 1 49.64 -5.66 7.69
N ARG A 2 50.07 -4.42 7.43
CA ARG A 2 49.19 -3.21 7.58
C ARG A 2 48.04 -3.16 6.58
N TYR A 3 48.21 -3.61 5.34
CA TYR A 3 47.18 -3.60 4.29
C TYR A 3 46.17 -4.73 4.42
N THR A 4 46.57 -5.88 4.96
CA THR A 4 45.62 -7.00 5.24
C THR A 4 44.62 -6.67 6.32
N ILE A 5 44.98 -5.90 7.33
CA ILE A 5 44.07 -5.47 8.39
C ILE A 5 43.04 -4.48 7.84
N LEU A 6 43.42 -3.55 6.96
CA LEU A 6 42.51 -2.59 6.32
C LEU A 6 41.46 -3.28 5.42
N ILE A 7 41.85 -4.31 4.68
CA ILE A 7 40.97 -5.06 3.80
C ILE A 7 39.93 -5.87 4.62
N VAL A 8 40.36 -6.49 5.72
CA VAL A 8 39.46 -7.25 6.61
C VAL A 8 38.45 -6.32 7.29
N THR A 9 38.87 -5.12 7.71
CA THR A 9 37.97 -4.14 8.33
C THR A 9 36.91 -3.62 7.33
N ALA A 10 37.29 -3.40 6.07
CA ALA A 10 36.38 -2.97 5.02
C ALA A 10 35.34 -4.04 4.66
N LEU A 11 35.70 -5.33 4.69
CA LEU A 11 34.76 -6.44 4.43
C LEU A 11 33.72 -6.60 5.53
N VAL A 12 34.04 -6.29 6.79
CA VAL A 12 33.10 -6.40 7.92
C VAL A 12 31.99 -5.34 7.83
N PHE A 13 32.24 -4.15 7.28
CA PHE A 13 31.24 -3.11 7.10
C PHE A 13 30.22 -3.38 5.97
N LEU A 14 30.53 -4.28 5.04
CA LEU A 14 29.61 -4.65 3.96
C LEU A 14 28.56 -5.72 4.36
N ALA A 15 28.72 -6.35 5.53
CA ALA A 15 27.79 -7.39 6.00
C ALA A 15 26.61 -6.88 6.84
N ALA A 16 26.49 -5.58 7.10
CA ALA A 16 25.62 -5.02 8.13
C ALA A 16 24.35 -4.31 7.62
N CYS A 17 23.75 -4.78 6.52
CA CYS A 17 22.45 -4.22 6.13
C CYS A 17 21.52 -5.26 5.48
N LYS A 18 21.18 -6.32 6.21
CA LYS A 18 19.92 -7.03 5.96
C LYS A 18 18.85 -6.27 6.71
N LYS A 19 18.04 -5.49 5.99
CA LYS A 19 16.83 -4.91 6.54
C LYS A 19 15.94 -6.09 7.00
N ASP A 20 15.59 -6.13 8.27
CA ASP A 20 14.73 -7.18 8.81
C ASP A 20 13.44 -7.23 7.97
N LYS A 21 13.05 -8.45 7.57
CA LYS A 21 11.83 -8.67 6.77
C LYS A 21 10.59 -8.31 7.57
N PHE A 22 10.65 -8.55 8.89
CA PHE A 22 9.58 -8.28 9.81
C PHE A 22 10.01 -7.20 10.80
N THR A 23 9.22 -6.14 10.91
CA THR A 23 9.43 -4.99 11.79
C THR A 23 8.15 -4.73 12.57
N THR A 24 8.26 -4.10 13.75
CA THR A 24 7.12 -3.71 14.60
C THR A 24 6.10 -2.83 13.83
N ALA A 25 6.56 -1.93 13.00
CA ALA A 25 5.68 -1.23 12.08
C ALA A 25 5.47 -2.07 10.82
N PRO A 26 4.22 -2.26 10.35
CA PRO A 26 3.95 -3.00 9.13
C PRO A 26 4.77 -2.49 7.96
N GLN A 27 5.12 -3.37 7.03
CA GLN A 27 5.76 -3.00 5.76
C GLN A 27 4.86 -3.41 4.62
N ILE A 28 4.64 -2.50 3.67
CA ILE A 28 3.83 -2.78 2.48
C ILE A 28 4.63 -2.62 1.20
N LYS A 29 4.26 -3.41 0.18
CA LYS A 29 4.79 -3.32 -1.18
C LYS A 29 3.66 -3.45 -2.18
N TYR A 30 3.76 -2.74 -3.29
CA TYR A 30 2.90 -2.95 -4.44
C TYR A 30 3.17 -4.34 -5.05
N LYS A 31 2.12 -5.07 -5.42
CA LYS A 31 2.21 -6.35 -6.10
C LYS A 31 1.61 -6.32 -7.50
N SER A 32 0.34 -5.91 -7.61
CA SER A 32 -0.36 -5.87 -8.90
C SER A 32 -1.57 -4.96 -8.90
N LEU A 33 -2.04 -4.63 -10.09
CA LEU A 33 -3.30 -3.95 -10.38
C LEU A 33 -4.14 -4.87 -11.29
N SER A 34 -5.44 -5.05 -10.96
CA SER A 34 -6.33 -5.93 -11.73
C SER A 34 -6.55 -5.46 -13.17
N HIS A 35 -6.80 -4.16 -13.34
CA HIS A 35 -6.94 -3.46 -14.63
C HIS A 35 -6.77 -1.96 -14.40
N ASN A 36 -6.40 -1.25 -15.44
CA ASN A 36 -6.01 0.15 -15.33
C ASN A 36 -6.95 1.14 -16.04
N LEU A 37 -8.08 0.67 -16.57
CA LEU A 37 -9.08 1.53 -17.20
C LEU A 37 -10.40 1.39 -16.46
N VAL A 38 -11.02 2.52 -16.11
CA VAL A 38 -12.32 2.59 -15.45
C VAL A 38 -13.10 3.80 -15.94
N ASP A 39 -14.41 3.71 -15.95
CA ASP A 39 -15.33 4.80 -16.27
C ASP A 39 -16.40 4.96 -15.19
N LEU A 40 -17.26 5.97 -15.33
CA LEU A 40 -18.38 6.22 -14.42
C LEU A 40 -19.60 5.33 -14.70
N SER A 41 -19.50 4.32 -15.56
CA SER A 41 -20.59 3.40 -15.84
C SER A 41 -20.87 2.54 -14.59
N PRO A 42 -22.15 2.31 -14.22
CA PRO A 42 -22.51 1.40 -13.12
C PRO A 42 -22.00 -0.04 -13.33
N THR A 43 -21.66 -0.41 -14.55
CA THR A 43 -21.14 -1.74 -14.91
C THR A 43 -19.63 -1.79 -14.98
N SER A 44 -18.94 -0.65 -14.84
CA SER A 44 -17.47 -0.60 -14.81
C SER A 44 -16.95 -1.26 -13.55
N ALA A 45 -16.04 -2.22 -13.72
CA ALA A 45 -15.37 -2.84 -12.59
C ALA A 45 -14.45 -1.81 -11.91
N VAL A 46 -14.45 -1.81 -10.58
CA VAL A 46 -13.50 -0.98 -9.81
C VAL A 46 -12.13 -1.64 -9.82
N PRO A 47 -11.05 -0.90 -10.12
CA PRO A 47 -9.69 -1.44 -10.04
C PRO A 47 -9.36 -1.91 -8.63
N VAL A 48 -8.66 -3.05 -8.55
CA VAL A 48 -8.22 -3.67 -7.31
C VAL A 48 -6.70 -3.67 -7.29
N PHE A 49 -6.11 -3.10 -6.25
CA PHE A 49 -4.68 -3.16 -5.97
C PHE A 49 -4.38 -4.31 -5.03
N THR A 50 -3.47 -5.20 -5.42
CA THR A 50 -2.93 -6.21 -4.51
C THR A 50 -1.68 -5.66 -3.85
N LEU A 51 -1.68 -5.63 -2.52
CA LEU A 51 -0.56 -5.21 -1.68
C LEU A 51 0.00 -6.40 -0.92
N HIS A 52 1.32 -6.52 -0.92
CA HIS A 52 2.04 -7.48 -0.08
C HIS A 52 2.39 -6.82 1.24
N ILE A 53 2.06 -7.45 2.36
CA ILE A 53 2.23 -6.89 3.70
C ILE A 53 3.03 -7.85 4.58
N THR A 54 3.95 -7.29 5.37
CA THR A 54 4.67 -8.02 6.43
C THR A 54 4.61 -7.23 7.73
N ASP A 55 4.51 -7.96 8.87
CA ASP A 55 4.45 -7.39 10.20
C ASP A 55 5.01 -8.37 11.24
N ALA A 56 5.77 -7.88 12.23
CA ALA A 56 6.41 -8.73 13.23
C ALA A 56 5.41 -9.28 14.26
N GLU A 57 4.52 -8.43 14.73
CA GLU A 57 3.53 -8.75 15.76
C GLU A 57 2.30 -9.44 15.19
N GLY A 58 1.98 -9.15 13.91
CA GLY A 58 0.80 -9.65 13.23
C GLY A 58 -0.51 -9.09 13.79
N ASP A 59 -0.46 -7.90 14.37
CA ASP A 59 -1.62 -7.20 14.93
C ASP A 59 -2.39 -6.41 13.83
N LEU A 60 -2.70 -7.14 12.75
CA LEU A 60 -3.45 -6.70 11.59
C LEU A 60 -4.80 -7.44 11.51
N GLY A 61 -5.75 -6.87 10.76
CA GLY A 61 -7.09 -7.46 10.59
C GLY A 61 -8.14 -6.83 11.48
N ILE A 62 -9.05 -7.67 12.00
CA ILE A 62 -10.11 -7.29 12.94
C ILE A 62 -10.05 -8.24 14.13
N SER A 63 -9.96 -7.72 15.33
CA SER A 63 -9.94 -8.50 16.58
C SER A 63 -10.75 -7.79 17.66
N GLY A 64 -11.96 -8.26 17.91
CA GLY A 64 -12.88 -7.60 18.86
C GLY A 64 -13.18 -6.17 18.43
N ASN A 65 -12.75 -5.19 19.24
CA ASN A 65 -12.91 -3.76 18.94
C ASN A 65 -11.72 -3.15 18.21
N ASP A 66 -10.64 -3.90 18.01
CA ASP A 66 -9.45 -3.43 17.34
C ASP A 66 -9.54 -3.70 15.85
N VAL A 67 -9.28 -2.67 15.07
CA VAL A 67 -9.31 -2.72 13.59
C VAL A 67 -8.04 -2.06 13.07
N ALA A 68 -7.28 -2.80 12.26
CA ALA A 68 -6.24 -2.23 11.42
C ALA A 68 -6.89 -1.55 10.20
N TRP A 69 -6.21 -0.55 9.63
CA TRP A 69 -6.77 0.26 8.54
C TRP A 69 -5.79 0.38 7.38
N VAL A 70 -6.31 0.24 6.17
CA VAL A 70 -5.61 0.58 4.93
C VAL A 70 -6.06 1.99 4.52
N TYR A 71 -5.11 2.89 4.41
CA TYR A 71 -5.33 4.28 4.00
C TYR A 71 -4.90 4.44 2.55
N MET A 72 -5.66 5.23 1.80
CA MET A 72 -5.43 5.49 0.39
C MET A 72 -5.64 6.96 0.05
N LYS A 73 -4.86 7.46 -0.89
CA LYS A 73 -4.93 8.83 -1.37
C LYS A 73 -4.78 8.88 -2.89
N ASN A 74 -5.71 9.54 -3.57
CA ASN A 74 -5.58 9.93 -4.97
C ASN A 74 -4.64 11.14 -5.07
N LEU A 75 -3.55 11.02 -5.80
CA LEU A 75 -2.53 12.07 -5.89
C LEU A 75 -2.95 13.25 -6.79
N LEU A 76 -3.88 13.03 -7.73
CA LEU A 76 -4.37 14.09 -8.62
C LEU A 76 -5.36 15.02 -7.91
N THR A 77 -6.36 14.45 -7.22
CA THR A 77 -7.43 15.22 -6.57
C THR A 77 -7.22 15.46 -5.08
N ASN A 78 -6.21 14.80 -4.49
CA ASN A 78 -5.95 14.75 -3.05
C ASN A 78 -7.07 14.10 -2.23
N LYS A 79 -8.02 13.42 -2.88
CA LYS A 79 -9.06 12.67 -2.18
C LYS A 79 -8.43 11.57 -1.36
N PHE A 80 -8.83 11.49 -0.10
CA PHE A 80 -8.27 10.59 0.90
C PHE A 80 -9.38 9.82 1.60
N ASP A 81 -9.19 8.52 1.80
CA ASP A 81 -10.10 7.67 2.55
C ASP A 81 -9.34 6.47 3.15
N SER A 82 -10.06 5.64 3.90
CA SER A 82 -9.56 4.41 4.47
C SER A 82 -10.61 3.30 4.44
N VAL A 83 -10.13 2.07 4.38
CA VAL A 83 -10.95 0.87 4.52
C VAL A 83 -10.42 0.01 5.66
N PRO A 84 -11.27 -0.73 6.37
CA PRO A 84 -10.79 -1.68 7.35
C PRO A 84 -9.90 -2.71 6.66
N PHE A 85 -8.86 -3.13 7.34
CA PHE A 85 -8.02 -4.24 6.88
C PHE A 85 -8.90 -5.50 6.77
N PRO A 86 -8.71 -6.35 5.75
CA PRO A 86 -9.50 -7.57 5.60
C PRO A 86 -9.47 -8.43 6.85
N ASP A 87 -10.61 -9.03 7.20
CA ASP A 87 -10.66 -10.02 8.27
C ASP A 87 -9.90 -11.27 7.84
N LEU A 88 -8.83 -11.55 8.54
CA LEU A 88 -7.93 -12.66 8.20
C LEU A 88 -8.39 -14.00 8.77
N GLN A 89 -9.49 -14.03 9.54
CA GLN A 89 -10.07 -15.22 10.20
C GLN A 89 -9.05 -16.09 10.96
N THR A 90 -7.86 -15.59 11.18
CA THR A 90 -6.76 -16.26 11.88
C THR A 90 -6.26 -15.38 13.00
N ALA A 91 -5.95 -15.99 14.13
CA ALA A 91 -5.29 -15.30 15.25
C ALA A 91 -4.01 -14.60 14.73
N ALA A 92 -3.76 -13.40 15.25
CA ALA A 92 -2.51 -12.68 15.00
C ALA A 92 -1.32 -13.63 15.14
N LYS A 93 -0.53 -13.74 14.10
CA LYS A 93 0.66 -14.59 14.06
C LYS A 93 1.89 -13.72 14.04
N THR A 94 2.83 -13.97 14.93
CA THR A 94 4.17 -13.39 14.82
C THR A 94 4.76 -13.68 13.43
N ASN A 95 5.44 -12.69 12.86
CA ASN A 95 5.97 -12.73 11.51
C ASN A 95 4.88 -12.95 10.45
N PHE A 96 3.86 -12.11 10.54
CA PHE A 96 2.75 -12.10 9.57
C PHE A 96 3.23 -11.71 8.17
N GLU A 97 2.73 -12.42 7.18
CA GLU A 97 2.97 -12.14 5.76
C GLU A 97 1.74 -12.54 4.95
N ALA A 98 1.18 -11.61 4.19
CA ALA A 98 0.04 -11.86 3.32
C ALA A 98 -0.03 -10.87 2.15
N ASP A 99 -0.79 -11.26 1.14
CA ASP A 99 -1.26 -10.36 0.09
C ASP A 99 -2.72 -9.99 0.41
N ILE A 100 -3.04 -8.70 0.27
CA ILE A 100 -4.41 -8.20 0.44
C ILE A 100 -4.85 -7.45 -0.81
N ASP A 101 -6.13 -7.54 -1.10
CA ASP A 101 -6.77 -6.81 -2.19
C ASP A 101 -7.49 -5.58 -1.63
N VAL A 102 -7.23 -4.43 -2.26
CA VAL A 102 -7.79 -3.13 -1.85
C VAL A 102 -8.47 -2.49 -3.05
N THR A 103 -9.77 -2.20 -2.93
CA THR A 103 -10.52 -1.42 -3.91
C THR A 103 -10.32 0.07 -3.69
N ILE A 104 -10.36 0.85 -4.77
CA ILE A 104 -10.16 2.31 -4.72
C ILE A 104 -11.41 3.13 -4.98
N ASP A 105 -12.59 2.51 -4.94
CA ASP A 105 -13.87 3.16 -5.20
C ASP A 105 -14.06 4.46 -4.40
N LYS A 106 -13.65 4.45 -3.14
CA LYS A 106 -13.77 5.61 -2.23
C LYS A 106 -12.90 6.80 -2.61
N VAL A 107 -11.81 6.58 -3.32
CA VAL A 107 -10.85 7.62 -3.72
C VAL A 107 -10.80 7.85 -5.23
N LEU A 108 -11.61 7.11 -6.02
CA LEU A 108 -11.85 7.46 -7.42
C LEU A 108 -12.55 8.82 -7.46
N ASP A 109 -11.97 9.74 -8.19
CA ASP A 109 -12.46 11.10 -8.32
C ASP A 109 -11.88 11.76 -9.55
N CYS A 110 -12.70 12.58 -10.21
CA CYS A 110 -12.32 13.30 -11.42
C CYS A 110 -11.80 14.69 -11.06
N ARG A 111 -10.78 15.13 -11.76
CA ARG A 111 -10.37 16.53 -11.73
C ARG A 111 -11.48 17.39 -12.33
N PRO A 112 -11.93 18.47 -11.66
CA PRO A 112 -12.90 19.38 -12.25
C PRO A 112 -12.33 20.06 -13.50
N VAL A 113 -13.05 20.00 -14.62
CA VAL A 113 -12.72 20.70 -15.86
C VAL A 113 -13.85 21.66 -16.25
N PRO A 114 -13.55 22.83 -16.83
CA PRO A 114 -14.57 23.77 -17.27
C PRO A 114 -15.53 23.12 -18.29
N GLY A 115 -16.84 23.35 -18.10
CA GLY A 115 -17.88 22.85 -19.01
C GLY A 115 -18.20 21.36 -18.89
N ASN A 116 -17.71 20.66 -17.87
CA ASN A 116 -17.91 19.21 -17.65
C ASN A 116 -17.65 18.36 -18.90
N LEU A 117 -16.58 18.68 -19.60
CA LEU A 117 -16.20 17.99 -20.83
C LEU A 117 -15.70 16.57 -20.51
N LEU A 118 -16.05 15.64 -21.40
CA LEU A 118 -15.51 14.29 -21.36
C LEU A 118 -13.97 14.35 -21.46
N HIS A 119 -13.28 13.75 -20.49
CA HIS A 119 -11.83 13.67 -20.44
C HIS A 119 -11.38 12.41 -19.72
N THR A 120 -10.09 12.11 -19.82
CA THR A 120 -9.50 10.98 -19.10
C THR A 120 -8.44 11.52 -18.13
N ASP A 121 -8.60 11.20 -16.86
CA ASP A 121 -7.60 11.48 -15.84
C ASP A 121 -6.64 10.31 -15.69
N THR A 122 -5.37 10.63 -15.41
CA THR A 122 -4.31 9.66 -15.10
C THR A 122 -4.06 9.70 -13.60
N LEU A 123 -4.50 8.66 -12.91
CA LEU A 123 -4.52 8.62 -11.45
C LEU A 123 -3.39 7.74 -10.91
N TYR A 124 -2.63 8.26 -9.97
CA TYR A 124 -1.71 7.51 -9.12
C TYR A 124 -2.20 7.59 -7.67
N PHE A 125 -1.90 6.55 -6.90
CA PHE A 125 -2.37 6.45 -5.52
C PHE A 125 -1.21 6.23 -4.56
N GLU A 126 -1.36 6.77 -3.36
CA GLU A 126 -0.54 6.40 -2.20
C GLU A 126 -1.32 5.49 -1.28
N PHE A 127 -0.61 4.49 -0.71
CA PHE A 127 -1.15 3.59 0.30
C PHE A 127 -0.24 3.53 1.51
N TYR A 128 -0.84 3.38 2.68
CA TYR A 128 -0.19 2.94 3.91
C TYR A 128 -1.18 2.21 4.81
N VAL A 129 -0.67 1.43 5.76
CA VAL A 129 -1.45 0.67 6.73
C VAL A 129 -1.15 1.18 8.14
N LYS A 130 -2.14 1.11 9.03
CA LYS A 130 -1.93 1.21 10.49
C LYS A 130 -2.44 -0.06 11.15
N ASP A 131 -1.60 -0.65 12.01
CA ASP A 131 -1.92 -1.80 12.84
C ASP A 131 -2.83 -1.43 14.04
N PHE A 132 -3.12 -2.37 14.92
CA PHE A 132 -3.91 -2.12 16.14
C PHE A 132 -3.21 -1.15 17.08
N ALA A 133 -1.88 -1.23 17.21
CA ALA A 133 -1.06 -0.34 18.03
C ALA A 133 -0.90 1.07 17.42
N LYS A 134 -1.46 1.30 16.20
CA LYS A 134 -1.38 2.56 15.42
C LYS A 134 0.01 2.83 14.86
N ASN A 135 0.89 1.83 14.80
CA ASN A 135 2.13 1.96 14.06
C ASN A 135 1.81 2.10 12.56
N LYS A 136 2.45 3.07 11.92
CA LYS A 136 2.25 3.36 10.50
C LYS A 136 3.30 2.64 9.67
N SER A 137 2.87 1.94 8.62
CA SER A 137 3.76 1.36 7.63
C SER A 137 4.55 2.41 6.84
N ASN A 138 5.50 1.96 6.01
CA ASN A 138 5.99 2.79 4.91
C ASN A 138 4.81 3.22 4.01
N VAL A 139 5.00 4.34 3.31
CA VAL A 139 4.08 4.81 2.26
C VAL A 139 4.61 4.30 0.92
N ILE A 140 3.72 3.77 0.09
CA ILE A 140 4.03 3.41 -1.29
C ILE A 140 3.19 4.24 -2.25
N THR A 141 3.78 4.60 -3.39
CA THR A 141 3.07 5.15 -4.55
C THR A 141 2.94 4.06 -5.59
N THR A 142 1.78 3.95 -6.25
CA THR A 142 1.57 2.97 -7.32
C THR A 142 2.53 3.23 -8.48
N PRO A 143 3.20 2.18 -9.01
CA PRO A 143 4.16 2.36 -10.11
C PRO A 143 3.46 2.55 -11.47
N GLU A 144 2.20 2.15 -11.58
CA GLU A 144 1.38 2.25 -12.78
C GLU A 144 0.09 3.03 -12.49
N PRO A 145 -0.42 3.78 -13.47
CA PRO A 145 -1.62 4.60 -13.33
C PRO A 145 -2.91 3.82 -13.55
N VAL A 146 -4.00 4.37 -13.00
CA VAL A 146 -5.36 4.08 -13.44
C VAL A 146 -5.83 5.22 -14.35
N TYR A 147 -6.36 4.89 -15.52
CA TYR A 147 -6.99 5.82 -16.45
C TYR A 147 -8.48 5.89 -16.15
N PHE A 148 -8.94 7.06 -15.71
CA PHE A 148 -10.33 7.27 -15.30
C PHE A 148 -11.04 8.18 -16.30
N ILE A 149 -12.06 7.64 -16.99
CA ILE A 149 -12.88 8.38 -17.96
C ILE A 149 -13.92 9.18 -17.20
N CYS A 150 -13.80 10.50 -17.20
CA CYS A 150 -14.59 11.46 -16.47
C CYS A 150 -15.53 12.23 -17.39
N ARG A 151 -16.72 12.61 -16.87
CA ARG A 151 -17.72 13.45 -17.54
C ARG A 151 -18.09 14.62 -16.69
#